data_1ec8fefd1c81a5a7694ef3b37d56a1de
#
_entry.id   1ec8fefd1c81a5a7694ef3b37d56a1de
#
_cell.length_a   1.000
_cell.length_b   1.000
_cell.length_c   1.000
_cell.angle_alpha   90.00
_cell.angle_beta   90.00
_cell.angle_gamma   90.00
#
_symmetry.space_group_name_H-M   'P 1'
#
loop_
_entity.id
_entity.type
_entity.pdbx_description
1 polymer ?
#
loop_
_entity_poly.entity_id
_entity_poly.type
_entity_poly.pdbx_seq_one_letter_code
_entity_poly.pdbx_strand_id
1 'polypeptide(L)'
;MGDTRAFYRRRVPEVLFDVRWPDGSTQSFYSPSLIVEDYFRAGANYPVAEFVDTSRVCMRIADQRVRQKYGFGCAQSVATMAGIEQAAARFASTDEVTLEAFRR
;
A
#
# COMPACT_ATOMS: atom_id res chain seq x y z
N MET A 1 1.36 -12.50 -31.80
CA MET A 1 1.47 -12.95 -30.44
C MET A 1 1.69 -11.77 -29.49
N GLY A 2 0.83 -11.56 -28.53
CA GLY A 2 0.93 -10.44 -27.64
C GLY A 2 2.04 -10.58 -26.61
N ASP A 3 2.47 -9.44 -26.08
CA ASP A 3 3.42 -9.42 -24.98
C ASP A 3 2.70 -9.91 -23.71
N THR A 4 3.10 -11.06 -23.20
CA THR A 4 2.52 -11.67 -22.01
C THR A 4 2.63 -10.74 -20.80
N ARG A 5 3.73 -9.99 -20.70
CA ARG A 5 3.93 -9.06 -19.59
C ARG A 5 2.96 -7.89 -19.62
N ALA A 6 2.68 -7.36 -20.80
CA ALA A 6 1.70 -6.28 -20.94
C ALA A 6 0.30 -6.77 -20.59
N PHE A 7 -0.04 -7.99 -20.98
CA PHE A 7 -1.31 -8.61 -20.63
C PHE A 7 -1.44 -8.79 -19.12
N TYR A 8 -0.38 -9.23 -18.46
CA TYR A 8 -0.33 -9.39 -17.01
C TYR A 8 -0.55 -8.07 -16.29
N ARG A 9 0.12 -7.01 -16.74
CA ARG A 9 -0.02 -5.70 -16.12
C ARG A 9 -1.45 -5.18 -16.15
N ARG A 10 -2.18 -5.46 -17.22
CA ARG A 10 -3.59 -5.07 -17.32
C ARG A 10 -4.46 -5.85 -16.36
N ARG A 11 -4.09 -7.10 -16.05
CA ARG A 11 -4.86 -7.95 -15.15
C ARG A 11 -4.62 -7.64 -13.69
N VAL A 12 -3.43 -7.14 -13.36
CA VAL A 12 -3.02 -6.89 -11.99
C VAL A 12 -2.60 -5.43 -11.89
N PRO A 13 -3.58 -4.51 -11.77
CA PRO A 13 -3.22 -3.12 -11.52
C PRO A 13 -2.47 -3.03 -10.20
N GLU A 14 -1.37 -2.31 -10.22
CA GLU A 14 -0.52 -2.15 -9.06
C GLU A 14 -0.10 -0.69 -8.94
N VAL A 15 0.28 -0.30 -7.72
CA VAL A 15 0.69 1.06 -7.44
C VAL A 15 1.72 1.06 -6.31
N LEU A 16 2.68 1.99 -6.39
CA LEU A 16 3.55 2.33 -5.27
C LEU A 16 2.96 3.55 -4.59
N PHE A 17 2.93 3.54 -3.27
CA PHE A 17 2.54 4.73 -2.52
C PHE A 17 3.71 5.19 -1.65
N ASP A 18 4.06 6.46 -1.83
CA ASP A 18 5.20 7.09 -1.18
C ASP A 18 4.71 7.83 0.06
N VAL A 19 5.38 7.58 1.18
CA VAL A 19 5.01 8.22 2.44
C VAL A 19 6.21 8.92 3.06
N ARG A 20 5.93 9.95 3.84
CA ARG A 20 6.91 10.61 4.69
C ARG A 20 6.53 10.36 6.14
N TRP A 21 7.43 9.73 6.86
CA TRP A 21 7.24 9.42 8.28
C TRP A 21 7.46 10.66 9.15
N PRO A 22 7.03 10.62 10.44
CA PRO A 22 7.15 11.78 11.32
C PRO A 22 8.57 12.31 11.49
N ASP A 23 9.59 11.47 11.31
CA ASP A 23 10.99 11.90 11.41
C ASP A 23 11.53 12.51 10.12
N GLY A 24 10.68 12.66 9.10
CA GLY A 24 11.07 13.20 7.79
C GLY A 24 11.61 12.16 6.81
N SER A 25 11.81 10.93 7.24
CA SER A 25 12.25 9.87 6.32
C SER A 25 11.13 9.50 5.37
N THR A 26 11.50 9.05 4.16
CA THR A 26 10.54 8.66 3.14
C THR A 26 10.67 7.17 2.84
N GLN A 27 9.56 6.57 2.44
CA GLN A 27 9.53 5.15 2.14
C GLN A 27 8.44 4.90 1.11
N SER A 28 8.69 3.95 0.20
CA SER A 28 7.70 3.54 -0.80
C SER A 28 7.19 2.16 -0.47
N PHE A 29 5.88 1.98 -0.60
CA PHE A 29 5.22 0.70 -0.36
C PHE A 29 4.50 0.24 -1.61
N TYR A 30 4.47 -1.06 -1.83
CA TYR A 30 3.81 -1.68 -2.96
C TYR A 30 2.40 -2.13 -2.58
N SER A 31 1.44 -1.89 -3.47
CA SER A 31 0.10 -2.46 -3.35
C SER A 31 -0.27 -3.17 -4.66
N PRO A 32 -0.74 -4.42 -4.60
CA PRO A 32 -1.19 -5.15 -5.80
C PRO A 32 -2.60 -4.74 -6.23
N SER A 33 -3.13 -3.62 -5.72
CA SER A 33 -4.43 -3.09 -6.08
C SER A 33 -4.40 -1.58 -5.94
N LEU A 34 -5.18 -0.89 -6.75
CA LEU A 34 -5.34 0.55 -6.68
C LEU A 34 -6.22 1.00 -5.51
N ILE A 35 -6.68 0.07 -4.69
CA ILE A 35 -7.59 0.37 -3.56
C ILE A 35 -7.02 1.43 -2.61
N VAL A 36 -5.69 1.50 -2.49
CA VAL A 36 -5.06 2.51 -1.64
C VAL A 36 -5.40 3.94 -2.09
N GLU A 37 -5.66 4.14 -3.37
CA GLU A 37 -6.02 5.46 -3.91
C GLU A 37 -7.45 5.86 -3.52
N ASP A 38 -8.29 4.91 -3.13
CA ASP A 38 -9.65 5.18 -2.66
C ASP A 38 -9.67 5.55 -1.18
N TYR A 39 -8.69 5.08 -0.41
CA TYR A 39 -8.64 5.28 1.04
C TYR A 39 -7.69 6.38 1.47
N PHE A 40 -6.67 6.65 0.67
CA PHE A 40 -5.69 7.70 0.96
C PHE A 40 -5.69 8.74 -0.12
N ARG A 41 -5.29 9.95 0.26
CA ARG A 41 -5.21 11.08 -0.66
C ARG A 41 -3.79 11.62 -0.68
N ALA A 42 -3.24 11.80 -1.88
CA ALA A 42 -1.91 12.40 -2.03
C ALA A 42 -1.89 13.81 -1.43
N GLY A 43 -0.87 14.11 -0.66
CA GLY A 43 -0.73 15.39 0.04
C GLY A 43 -1.39 15.46 1.40
N ALA A 44 -2.15 14.42 1.81
CA ALA A 44 -2.84 14.42 3.09
C ALA A 44 -1.97 13.83 4.20
N ASN A 45 -2.24 14.26 5.42
CA ASN A 45 -1.59 13.75 6.63
C ASN A 45 -2.56 12.84 7.38
N TYR A 46 -2.01 11.79 8.00
CA TYR A 46 -2.80 10.84 8.79
C TYR A 46 -2.05 10.53 10.08
N PRO A 47 -2.75 10.41 11.21
CA PRO A 47 -2.11 9.87 12.40
C PRO A 47 -1.54 8.48 12.12
N VAL A 48 -0.39 8.16 12.71
CA VAL A 48 0.27 6.88 12.48
C VAL A 48 -0.69 5.71 12.70
N ALA A 49 -1.45 5.73 13.80
CA ALA A 49 -2.41 4.65 14.08
C ALA A 49 -3.45 4.51 12.97
N GLU A 50 -4.00 5.62 12.48
CA GLU A 50 -4.99 5.61 11.41
C GLU A 50 -4.38 5.12 10.11
N PHE A 51 -3.17 5.58 9.80
CA PHE A 51 -2.45 5.13 8.61
C PHE A 51 -2.25 3.61 8.62
N VAL A 52 -1.83 3.07 9.75
CA VAL A 52 -1.61 1.62 9.90
C VAL A 52 -2.93 0.85 9.73
N ASP A 53 -3.99 1.29 10.40
CA ASP A 53 -5.28 0.60 10.34
C ASP A 53 -5.87 0.65 8.94
N THR A 54 -5.81 1.80 8.28
CA THR A 54 -6.31 1.95 6.92
C THR A 54 -5.48 1.12 5.94
N SER A 55 -4.16 1.10 6.11
CA SER A 55 -3.29 0.26 5.30
C SER A 55 -3.64 -1.22 5.44
N ARG A 56 -3.96 -1.65 6.67
CA ARG A 56 -4.35 -3.05 6.92
C ARG A 56 -5.64 -3.40 6.18
N VAL A 57 -6.61 -2.50 6.17
CA VAL A 57 -7.85 -2.69 5.41
C VAL A 57 -7.54 -2.79 3.92
N CYS A 58 -6.73 -1.87 3.40
CA CYS A 58 -6.34 -1.86 1.98
C CYS A 58 -5.63 -3.13 1.57
N MET A 59 -4.69 -3.60 2.37
CA MET A 59 -3.93 -4.81 2.04
C MET A 59 -4.79 -6.05 2.11
N ARG A 60 -5.77 -6.08 3.00
CA ARG A 60 -6.74 -7.18 3.06
C ARG A 60 -7.60 -7.23 1.80
N ILE A 61 -8.09 -6.07 1.35
CA ILE A 61 -8.87 -5.98 0.11
C ILE A 61 -8.03 -6.36 -1.09
N ALA A 62 -6.79 -5.87 -1.14
CA ALA A 62 -5.86 -6.18 -2.22
C ALA A 62 -5.59 -7.69 -2.30
N ASP A 63 -5.36 -8.33 -1.15
CA ASP A 63 -5.14 -9.77 -1.08
C ASP A 63 -6.37 -10.55 -1.58
N GLN A 64 -7.56 -10.13 -1.17
CA GLN A 64 -8.79 -10.76 -1.64
C GLN A 64 -8.96 -10.64 -3.15
N ARG A 65 -8.62 -9.50 -3.73
CA ARG A 65 -8.71 -9.31 -5.18
C ARG A 65 -7.75 -10.23 -5.93
N VAL A 66 -6.54 -10.42 -5.39
CA VAL A 66 -5.58 -11.35 -5.97
C VAL A 66 -6.09 -12.80 -5.85
N ARG A 67 -6.64 -13.18 -4.70
CA ARG A 67 -7.20 -14.52 -4.49
C ARG A 67 -8.34 -14.80 -5.46
N GLN A 68 -9.21 -13.83 -5.70
CA GLN A 68 -10.32 -14.00 -6.63
C GLN A 68 -9.85 -14.23 -8.07
N LYS A 69 -8.74 -13.60 -8.45
CA LYS A 69 -8.19 -13.73 -9.79
C LYS A 69 -7.38 -15.00 -9.99
N TYR A 70 -6.57 -15.37 -9.00
CA TYR A 70 -5.54 -16.41 -9.17
C TYR A 70 -5.74 -17.60 -8.26
N GLY A 71 -6.68 -17.55 -7.34
CA GLY A 71 -6.98 -18.66 -6.42
C GLY A 71 -6.01 -18.77 -5.23
N PHE A 72 -5.07 -17.84 -5.08
CA PHE A 72 -4.14 -17.84 -3.96
C PHE A 72 -3.79 -16.39 -3.58
N GLY A 73 -3.33 -16.20 -2.35
CA GLY A 73 -3.04 -14.88 -1.83
C GLY A 73 -1.76 -14.27 -2.36
N CYS A 74 -1.53 -13.02 -1.99
CA CYS A 74 -0.39 -12.24 -2.44
C CYS A 74 0.62 -12.05 -1.30
N ALA A 75 1.80 -12.67 -1.44
CA ALA A 75 2.87 -12.52 -0.46
C ALA A 75 3.35 -11.07 -0.34
N GLN A 76 3.22 -10.28 -1.42
CA GLN A 76 3.63 -8.88 -1.41
C GLN A 76 2.73 -8.02 -0.55
N SER A 77 1.42 -8.33 -0.48
CA SER A 77 0.50 -7.63 0.45
C SER A 77 0.93 -7.85 1.89
N VAL A 78 1.30 -9.07 2.23
CA VAL A 78 1.77 -9.41 3.57
C VAL A 78 3.07 -8.68 3.88
N ALA A 79 4.02 -8.68 2.94
CA ALA A 79 5.30 -8.02 3.11
C ALA A 79 5.13 -6.50 3.28
N THR A 80 4.25 -5.89 2.49
CA THR A 80 3.96 -4.47 2.60
C THR A 80 3.42 -4.12 3.99
N MET A 81 2.45 -4.91 4.48
CA MET A 81 1.88 -4.64 5.80
C MET A 81 2.91 -4.81 6.91
N ALA A 82 3.75 -5.82 6.81
CA ALA A 82 4.83 -6.03 7.78
C ALA A 82 5.80 -4.85 7.79
N GLY A 83 6.16 -4.32 6.61
CA GLY A 83 7.02 -3.16 6.50
C GLY A 83 6.41 -1.89 7.10
N ILE A 84 5.12 -1.69 6.86
CA ILE A 84 4.39 -0.55 7.44
C ILE A 84 4.38 -0.64 8.97
N GLU A 85 4.04 -1.80 9.51
CA GLU A 85 3.99 -2.00 10.95
C GLU A 85 5.36 -1.81 11.60
N GLN A 86 6.39 -2.34 10.96
CA GLN A 86 7.76 -2.22 11.47
C GLN A 86 8.21 -0.76 11.53
N ALA A 87 7.95 0.00 10.48
CA ALA A 87 8.33 1.42 10.43
C ALA A 87 7.50 2.22 11.44
N ALA A 88 6.19 1.96 11.51
CA ALA A 88 5.27 2.68 12.40
C ALA A 88 5.61 2.48 13.87
N ALA A 89 6.16 1.32 14.24
CA ALA A 89 6.50 1.00 15.62
C ALA A 89 7.52 1.98 16.23
N ARG A 90 8.23 2.73 15.42
CA ARG A 90 9.20 3.72 15.86
C ARG A 90 8.58 5.05 16.30
N PHE A 91 7.28 5.24 16.08
CA PHE A 91 6.63 6.52 16.27
C PHE A 91 5.42 6.38 17.20
N ALA A 92 4.99 7.53 17.76
CA ALA A 92 3.78 7.57 18.55
C ALA A 92 2.56 7.47 17.63
N SER A 93 1.48 6.86 18.15
CA SER A 93 0.25 6.67 17.37
C SER A 93 -0.37 7.98 16.89
N THR A 94 -0.10 9.07 17.60
CA THR A 94 -0.64 10.41 17.27
C THR A 94 0.29 11.22 16.37
N ASP A 95 1.52 10.77 16.13
CA ASP A 95 2.40 11.41 15.16
C ASP A 95 1.80 11.29 13.77
N GLU A 96 2.18 12.19 12.86
CA GLU A 96 1.55 12.23 11.54
C GLU A 96 2.46 11.68 10.44
N VAL A 97 1.83 10.90 9.55
CA VAL A 97 2.42 10.40 8.30
C VAL A 97 1.80 11.20 7.16
N THR A 98 2.63 11.62 6.21
CA THR A 98 2.14 12.29 4.99
C THR A 98 2.17 11.29 3.84
N LEU A 99 1.03 11.15 3.15
CA LEU A 99 1.01 10.40 1.90
C LEU A 99 1.45 11.36 0.80
N GLU A 100 2.64 11.13 0.24
CA GLU A 100 3.22 12.09 -0.70
C GLU A 100 2.72 11.91 -2.11
N ALA A 101 2.68 10.67 -2.60
CA ALA A 101 2.32 10.43 -3.98
C ALA A 101 1.95 8.97 -4.23
N PHE A 102 1.21 8.75 -5.30
CA PHE A 102 1.01 7.42 -5.87
C PHE A 102 1.76 7.36 -7.19
N ARG A 103 2.43 6.22 -7.44
CA ARG A 103 3.16 5.99 -8.71
C ARG A 103 2.74 4.63 -9.27
N ARG A 104 2.20 4.65 -10.44
CA ARG A 104 1.75 3.43 -11.14
C ARG A 104 2.81 2.85 -12.03
#